data_1f58aaaf8b16f8efad6e05c6108c8e1f
#
_entry.id   1f58aaaf8b16f8efad6e05c6108c8e1f
#
_cell.length_a   1.000
_cell.length_b   1.000
_cell.length_c   1.000
_cell.angle_alpha   90.00
_cell.angle_beta   90.00
_cell.angle_gamma   90.00
#
_symmetry.space_group_name_H-M   'P 1'
#
loop_
_entity.id
_entity.type
_entity.pdbx_description
1 polymer ?
#
loop_
_entity_poly.entity_id
_entity_poly.type
_entity_poly.pdbx_seq_one_letter_code
_entity_poly.pdbx_strand_id
1 'polypeptide(L)'
;MHYDTAIKNEKGIRMKTVQNTKRKKVRPLDLSLPYQVADISLADWGRRELKLAEKEMPGLMAIRRNYGQTKPLKGLKITGSLHMTIQTAMLIETLEILGAKVRWASCNIFSTQDHAAAAIAKEGRSAVFAWKGETLEDYWWCTEQALTWPDGGGPDMIVDDGGDATLMVIQGMRAEKNPELFTRTYDNKEFSIIMDRLAAAYAENPTKWTQIAANLRGVSEETTTGVHRLYQLQTSGELPFPAINVNDSVTKSKFDNLYGCRESLADGIKRATGVMIAGKVVVVCGYGDVGKGCAQSMRGFGARVLITEIDPICALQAMMEGYEVTTMEKAAPVGDIFVTATGCCDVITGAHMEQMKNEAIVCNIGHFDSEIQMSYLENNPKCKKQTIKPQVDKWTLESGRSLLVLAEGRLVNLGCAAGHPSFVMSSSFTNQCLAQIMLATENLKPGVYTLPKKLDEEVARLHVEALGGKLTKLTPRQAEYLGVPIEGPYKPEHYRY
;
A
#
# COMPACT_ATOMS: atom_id res chain seq x y z
N MET A 1 -2.22 15.74 1.94
CA MET A 1 -1.41 16.66 2.75
C MET A 1 -0.90 17.78 1.89
N HIS A 2 -1.11 19.01 2.30
CA HIS A 2 -0.62 20.18 1.59
C HIS A 2 0.90 20.24 1.66
N TYR A 3 1.57 19.98 0.55
CA TYR A 3 3.01 20.20 0.39
C TYR A 3 3.35 21.62 -0.11
N ASP A 4 2.39 22.54 -0.07
CA ASP A 4 2.60 23.92 -0.47
C ASP A 4 1.94 24.86 0.52
N THR A 5 2.68 25.28 1.54
CA THR A 5 2.55 26.62 2.17
C THR A 5 3.66 26.84 3.19
N ALA A 6 4.71 27.50 2.78
CA ALA A 6 5.39 28.56 3.54
C ALA A 6 6.57 29.10 2.72
N ILE A 7 6.28 30.13 1.90
CA ILE A 7 7.32 31.00 1.35
C ILE A 7 7.54 32.12 2.36
N LYS A 8 8.74 32.22 2.96
CA LYS A 8 9.30 33.49 3.41
C LYS A 8 10.75 33.61 2.95
N ASN A 9 11.00 34.69 2.23
CA ASN A 9 12.28 35.15 1.69
C ASN A 9 13.32 35.41 2.79
N GLU A 10 14.60 35.10 2.57
CA GLU A 10 15.64 36.06 2.17
C GLU A 10 17.04 35.43 2.17
N LYS A 11 17.74 35.65 1.05
CA LYS A 11 19.18 35.83 0.80
C LYS A 11 20.24 35.06 1.60
N GLY A 12 21.01 34.24 0.88
CA GLY A 12 22.35 33.87 1.31
C GLY A 12 22.80 32.51 0.76
N ILE A 13 23.25 32.45 -0.50
CA ILE A 13 23.89 31.26 -1.07
C ILE A 13 25.19 30.98 -0.32
N ARG A 14 25.22 29.94 0.51
CA ARG A 14 26.43 29.25 0.96
C ARG A 14 26.26 27.77 0.67
N MET A 15 27.05 27.26 -0.28
CA MET A 15 27.26 25.82 -0.41
C MET A 15 27.74 25.28 0.92
N LYS A 16 26.86 24.58 1.65
CA LYS A 16 27.26 23.79 2.80
C LYS A 16 27.70 22.41 2.29
N THR A 17 28.98 22.17 2.41
CA THR A 17 29.57 20.83 2.37
C THR A 17 28.75 19.91 3.27
N VAL A 18 28.22 18.84 2.70
CA VAL A 18 27.46 17.81 3.44
C VAL A 18 28.36 17.25 4.55
N GLN A 19 28.11 17.65 5.77
CA GLN A 19 28.76 17.04 6.92
C GLN A 19 28.18 15.65 7.14
N ASN A 20 29.08 14.68 7.10
CA ASN A 20 28.87 13.26 7.37
C ASN A 20 28.23 13.05 8.75
N THR A 21 26.91 13.06 8.85
CA THR A 21 26.18 12.58 10.02
C THR A 21 26.39 11.08 10.10
N LYS A 22 26.81 10.58 11.28
CA LYS A 22 27.08 9.17 11.57
C LYS A 22 25.89 8.30 11.08
N ARG A 23 26.06 7.68 9.91
CA ARG A 23 25.12 6.69 9.38
C ARG A 23 24.97 5.56 10.41
N LYS A 24 23.76 5.24 10.87
CA LYS A 24 23.45 3.91 11.40
C LYS A 24 23.98 2.93 10.36
N LYS A 25 24.59 1.81 10.80
CA LYS A 25 25.18 0.81 9.90
C LYS A 25 24.17 0.44 8.81
N VAL A 26 24.28 1.10 7.67
CA VAL A 26 23.61 0.71 6.44
C VAL A 26 24.18 -0.66 6.09
N ARG A 27 23.31 -1.61 5.79
CA ARG A 27 23.73 -2.91 5.24
C ARG A 27 24.61 -2.62 4.02
N PRO A 28 25.80 -3.25 3.89
CA PRO A 28 26.59 -3.07 2.69
C PRO A 28 25.81 -3.68 1.50
N LEU A 29 25.42 -2.79 0.55
CA LEU A 29 24.78 -3.21 -0.69
C LEU A 29 25.84 -3.77 -1.63
N ASP A 30 25.59 -4.93 -2.22
CA ASP A 30 26.41 -5.46 -3.30
C ASP A 30 25.84 -4.99 -4.65
N LEU A 31 26.30 -3.84 -5.11
CA LEU A 31 25.85 -3.22 -6.35
C LEU A 31 26.23 -4.01 -7.63
N SER A 32 27.03 -5.07 -7.52
CA SER A 32 27.31 -5.97 -8.63
C SER A 32 26.15 -6.93 -8.93
N LEU A 33 25.23 -7.13 -7.97
CA LEU A 33 24.07 -8.00 -8.12
C LEU A 33 22.92 -7.25 -8.83
N PRO A 34 22.18 -7.95 -9.69
CA PRO A 34 21.01 -7.37 -10.37
C PRO A 34 19.79 -7.22 -9.44
N TYR A 35 19.90 -7.55 -8.16
CA TYR A 35 18.87 -7.47 -7.12
C TYR A 35 19.48 -7.13 -5.76
N GLN A 36 18.65 -6.71 -4.81
CA GLN A 36 19.04 -6.53 -3.40
C GLN A 36 17.94 -7.09 -2.49
N VAL A 37 18.25 -8.19 -1.81
CA VAL A 37 17.33 -8.85 -0.88
C VAL A 37 18.04 -9.17 0.44
N ALA A 38 17.30 -9.43 1.52
CA ALA A 38 17.86 -9.67 2.85
C ALA A 38 18.85 -10.86 2.86
N ASP A 39 18.41 -12.00 2.39
CA ASP A 39 19.15 -13.25 2.39
C ASP A 39 18.63 -14.17 1.28
N ILE A 40 19.42 -14.37 0.25
CA ILE A 40 19.07 -15.22 -0.90
C ILE A 40 18.89 -16.70 -0.52
N SER A 41 19.47 -17.14 0.59
CA SER A 41 19.34 -18.54 1.07
C SER A 41 17.91 -18.89 1.50
N LEU A 42 17.05 -17.89 1.76
CA LEU A 42 15.64 -18.07 2.12
C LEU A 42 14.76 -18.49 0.92
N ALA A 43 15.28 -18.49 -0.30
CA ALA A 43 14.53 -18.72 -1.51
C ALA A 43 13.76 -20.05 -1.54
N ASP A 44 14.36 -21.14 -1.04
CA ASP A 44 13.72 -22.46 -1.04
C ASP A 44 12.53 -22.51 -0.05
N TRP A 45 12.57 -21.75 1.03
CA TRP A 45 11.41 -21.53 1.90
C TRP A 45 10.32 -20.76 1.15
N GLY A 46 10.67 -19.62 0.55
CA GLY A 46 9.72 -18.83 -0.25
C GLY A 46 9.02 -19.67 -1.33
N ARG A 47 9.77 -20.54 -2.04
CA ARG A 47 9.18 -21.45 -3.04
C ARG A 47 8.13 -22.40 -2.48
N ARG A 48 8.32 -22.90 -1.28
CA ARG A 48 7.32 -23.76 -0.61
C ARG A 48 6.05 -22.99 -0.28
N GLU A 49 6.17 -21.76 0.21
CA GLU A 49 5.01 -20.91 0.51
C GLU A 49 4.27 -20.44 -0.74
N LEU A 50 4.98 -20.13 -1.83
CA LEU A 50 4.35 -19.83 -3.13
C LEU A 50 3.45 -20.98 -3.61
N LYS A 51 3.86 -22.24 -3.40
CA LYS A 51 3.03 -23.41 -3.74
C LYS A 51 1.76 -23.50 -2.88
N LEU A 52 1.77 -23.03 -1.65
CA LEU A 52 0.56 -22.92 -0.83
C LEU A 52 -0.35 -21.80 -1.38
N ALA A 53 0.22 -20.66 -1.70
CA ALA A 53 -0.51 -19.51 -2.24
C ALA A 53 -1.18 -19.83 -3.58
N GLU A 54 -0.57 -20.61 -4.46
CA GLU A 54 -1.17 -21.04 -5.75
C GLU A 54 -2.58 -21.61 -5.59
N LYS A 55 -2.82 -22.41 -4.54
CA LYS A 55 -4.12 -23.03 -4.29
C LYS A 55 -5.16 -22.03 -3.83
N GLU A 56 -4.72 -20.98 -3.16
CA GLU A 56 -5.56 -19.94 -2.59
C GLU A 56 -5.74 -18.72 -3.52
N MET A 57 -5.11 -18.73 -4.73
CA MET A 57 -5.15 -17.60 -5.67
C MET A 57 -5.75 -17.97 -7.02
N PRO A 58 -7.03 -18.40 -7.04
CA PRO A 58 -7.68 -18.97 -8.24
C PRO A 58 -7.79 -17.95 -9.39
N GLY A 59 -7.96 -16.67 -9.08
CA GLY A 59 -8.03 -15.61 -10.08
C GLY A 59 -6.72 -15.48 -10.86
N LEU A 60 -5.56 -15.39 -10.18
CA LEU A 60 -4.27 -15.36 -10.84
C LEU A 60 -3.99 -16.64 -11.64
N MET A 61 -4.38 -17.81 -11.10
CA MET A 61 -4.24 -19.07 -11.84
C MET A 61 -5.10 -19.09 -13.11
N ALA A 62 -6.28 -18.49 -13.07
CA ALA A 62 -7.12 -18.33 -14.27
C ALA A 62 -6.48 -17.36 -15.28
N ILE A 63 -5.93 -16.23 -14.84
CA ILE A 63 -5.18 -15.30 -15.69
C ILE A 63 -4.03 -16.02 -16.40
N ARG A 64 -3.24 -16.81 -15.68
CA ARG A 64 -2.14 -17.60 -16.26
C ARG A 64 -2.64 -18.56 -17.35
N ARG A 65 -3.78 -19.26 -17.11
CA ARG A 65 -4.38 -20.17 -18.11
C ARG A 65 -4.93 -19.44 -19.32
N ASN A 66 -5.64 -18.33 -19.11
CA ASN A 66 -6.37 -17.64 -20.18
C ASN A 66 -5.45 -16.80 -21.08
N TYR A 67 -4.39 -16.22 -20.53
CA TYR A 67 -3.52 -15.27 -21.23
C TYR A 67 -2.06 -15.73 -21.39
N GLY A 68 -1.63 -16.80 -20.70
CA GLY A 68 -0.23 -17.25 -20.72
C GLY A 68 0.28 -17.69 -22.11
N GLN A 69 -0.61 -18.14 -23.01
CA GLN A 69 -0.24 -18.47 -24.40
C GLN A 69 -0.13 -17.23 -25.28
N THR A 70 -1.08 -16.30 -25.17
CA THR A 70 -1.14 -15.08 -25.99
C THR A 70 -0.10 -14.05 -25.59
N LYS A 71 0.33 -14.07 -24.32
CA LYS A 71 1.35 -13.18 -23.75
C LYS A 71 1.10 -11.70 -24.05
N PRO A 72 -0.01 -11.13 -23.59
CA PRO A 72 -0.41 -9.74 -23.92
C PRO A 72 0.60 -8.68 -23.46
N LEU A 73 1.49 -9.03 -22.49
CA LEU A 73 2.53 -8.14 -21.95
C LEU A 73 3.92 -8.41 -22.55
N LYS A 74 3.99 -9.16 -23.67
CA LYS A 74 5.27 -9.60 -24.25
C LYS A 74 6.24 -8.46 -24.50
N GLY A 75 7.39 -8.53 -23.81
CA GLY A 75 8.50 -7.61 -23.95
C GLY A 75 8.36 -6.28 -23.21
N LEU A 76 7.18 -6.01 -22.62
CA LEU A 76 6.96 -4.79 -21.84
C LEU A 76 7.69 -4.86 -20.49
N LYS A 77 8.23 -3.72 -20.08
CA LYS A 77 8.92 -3.50 -18.81
C LYS A 77 7.92 -2.99 -17.78
N ILE A 78 7.75 -3.74 -16.70
CA ILE A 78 6.87 -3.36 -15.58
C ILE A 78 7.71 -3.14 -14.32
N THR A 79 7.60 -1.97 -13.74
CA THR A 79 8.10 -1.69 -12.40
C THR A 79 6.97 -1.81 -11.40
N GLY A 80 7.18 -2.57 -10.33
CA GLY A 80 6.28 -2.62 -9.19
C GLY A 80 6.83 -1.88 -7.99
N SER A 81 5.97 -1.16 -7.30
CA SER A 81 6.18 -0.55 -5.98
C SER A 81 4.99 -0.94 -5.11
N LEU A 82 5.01 -2.18 -4.63
CA LEU A 82 3.94 -2.79 -3.86
C LEU A 82 4.54 -3.81 -2.89
N HIS A 83 3.93 -3.98 -1.71
CA HIS A 83 4.40 -4.85 -0.63
C HIS A 83 4.99 -6.17 -1.13
N MET A 84 6.27 -6.45 -0.88
CA MET A 84 6.94 -7.66 -1.38
C MET A 84 6.60 -8.88 -0.51
N THR A 85 5.39 -9.40 -0.65
CA THR A 85 4.86 -10.56 0.05
C THR A 85 4.85 -11.82 -0.83
N ILE A 86 4.46 -12.97 -0.27
CA ILE A 86 4.25 -14.21 -1.02
C ILE A 86 3.19 -14.00 -2.11
N GLN A 87 2.12 -13.27 -1.81
CA GLN A 87 1.04 -12.97 -2.76
C GLN A 87 1.55 -12.11 -3.92
N THR A 88 2.40 -11.13 -3.61
CA THR A 88 3.05 -10.28 -4.61
C THR A 88 4.03 -11.06 -5.47
N ALA A 89 4.77 -12.01 -4.90
CA ALA A 89 5.60 -12.92 -5.68
C ALA A 89 4.77 -13.70 -6.71
N MET A 90 3.55 -14.13 -6.35
CA MET A 90 2.59 -14.75 -7.28
C MET A 90 2.13 -13.80 -8.39
N LEU A 91 1.93 -12.51 -8.08
CA LEU A 91 1.64 -11.48 -9.09
C LEU A 91 2.82 -11.31 -10.05
N ILE A 92 4.04 -11.16 -9.53
CA ILE A 92 5.27 -11.02 -10.35
C ILE A 92 5.39 -12.18 -11.33
N GLU A 93 5.29 -13.42 -10.86
CA GLU A 93 5.35 -14.60 -11.74
C GLU A 93 4.22 -14.62 -12.77
N THR A 94 3.04 -14.14 -12.41
CA THR A 94 1.92 -14.05 -13.35
C THR A 94 2.23 -13.05 -14.47
N LEU A 95 2.75 -11.85 -14.12
CA LEU A 95 3.18 -10.86 -15.11
C LEU A 95 4.28 -11.41 -16.04
N GLU A 96 5.24 -12.18 -15.49
CA GLU A 96 6.27 -12.87 -16.28
C GLU A 96 5.67 -13.89 -17.26
N ILE A 97 4.70 -14.69 -16.80
CA ILE A 97 3.99 -15.67 -17.65
C ILE A 97 3.24 -14.95 -18.77
N LEU A 98 2.68 -13.79 -18.51
CA LEU A 98 2.04 -12.91 -19.50
C LEU A 98 3.06 -12.24 -20.45
N GLY A 99 4.36 -12.43 -20.23
CA GLY A 99 5.45 -12.01 -21.11
C GLY A 99 6.17 -10.74 -20.70
N ALA A 100 5.83 -10.14 -19.55
CA ALA A 100 6.50 -8.95 -19.04
C ALA A 100 7.92 -9.24 -18.54
N LYS A 101 8.76 -8.21 -18.55
CA LYS A 101 9.98 -8.10 -17.76
C LYS A 101 9.64 -7.31 -16.50
N VAL A 102 10.09 -7.73 -15.33
CA VAL A 102 9.65 -7.13 -14.06
C VAL A 102 10.81 -6.68 -13.21
N ARG A 103 10.71 -5.51 -12.60
CA ARG A 103 11.55 -5.01 -11.52
C ARG A 103 10.65 -4.57 -10.36
N TRP A 104 11.03 -4.86 -9.13
CA TRP A 104 10.14 -4.68 -7.99
C TRP A 104 10.84 -4.08 -6.77
N ALA A 105 10.16 -3.12 -6.11
CA ALA A 105 10.48 -2.63 -4.79
C ALA A 105 9.24 -2.77 -3.87
N SER A 106 9.44 -2.76 -2.56
CA SER A 106 8.32 -2.70 -1.62
C SER A 106 7.83 -1.26 -1.47
N CYS A 107 6.55 -1.08 -1.14
CA CYS A 107 5.96 0.23 -0.83
C CYS A 107 5.92 0.52 0.68
N ASN A 108 6.62 -0.26 1.51
CA ASN A 108 6.69 -0.05 2.95
C ASN A 108 7.92 -0.73 3.55
N ILE A 109 8.63 -0.05 4.45
CA ILE A 109 9.90 -0.50 5.05
C ILE A 109 9.78 -1.77 5.92
N PHE A 110 8.58 -2.15 6.36
CA PHE A 110 8.36 -3.30 7.24
C PHE A 110 7.56 -4.43 6.62
N SER A 111 7.04 -4.26 5.39
CA SER A 111 6.08 -5.19 4.80
C SER A 111 6.72 -6.33 4.02
N THR A 112 7.98 -6.23 3.65
CA THR A 112 8.67 -7.28 2.87
C THR A 112 8.72 -8.59 3.66
N GLN A 113 8.40 -9.69 2.97
CA GLN A 113 8.69 -11.05 3.41
C GLN A 113 9.98 -11.49 2.71
N ASP A 114 11.08 -11.55 3.46
CA ASP A 114 12.42 -11.75 2.91
C ASP A 114 12.55 -13.04 2.11
N HIS A 115 11.84 -14.10 2.50
CA HIS A 115 11.80 -15.36 1.77
C HIS A 115 11.03 -15.26 0.43
N ALA A 116 10.03 -14.38 0.34
CA ALA A 116 9.34 -14.10 -0.92
C ALA A 116 10.25 -13.35 -1.89
N ALA A 117 10.91 -12.30 -1.41
CA ALA A 117 11.90 -11.54 -2.18
C ALA A 117 13.04 -12.43 -2.69
N ALA A 118 13.59 -13.28 -1.81
CA ALA A 118 14.63 -14.24 -2.16
C ALA A 118 14.18 -15.26 -3.21
N ALA A 119 12.94 -15.76 -3.13
CA ALA A 119 12.41 -16.74 -4.08
C ALA A 119 12.36 -16.18 -5.50
N ILE A 120 11.91 -14.94 -5.68
CA ILE A 120 11.85 -14.28 -6.99
C ILE A 120 13.26 -13.91 -7.48
N ALA A 121 14.09 -13.32 -6.62
CA ALA A 121 15.44 -12.90 -7.00
C ALA A 121 16.34 -14.07 -7.44
N LYS A 122 16.24 -15.23 -6.75
CA LYS A 122 17.06 -16.43 -7.06
C LYS A 122 16.81 -17.00 -8.46
N GLU A 123 15.59 -16.86 -8.98
CA GLU A 123 15.26 -17.34 -10.32
C GLU A 123 15.85 -16.46 -11.44
N GLY A 124 16.22 -15.23 -11.14
CA GLY A 124 16.93 -14.33 -12.04
C GLY A 124 16.10 -13.81 -13.22
N ARG A 125 14.78 -14.04 -13.25
CA ARG A 125 13.88 -13.53 -14.30
C ARG A 125 13.43 -12.11 -13.99
N SER A 126 13.16 -11.82 -12.72
CA SER A 126 12.78 -10.51 -12.21
C SER A 126 13.79 -10.02 -11.20
N ALA A 127 14.02 -8.70 -11.16
CA ALA A 127 14.89 -8.06 -10.18
C ALA A 127 14.04 -7.55 -9.00
N VAL A 128 14.48 -7.87 -7.78
CA VAL A 128 13.80 -7.43 -6.54
C VAL A 128 14.77 -6.59 -5.70
N PHE A 129 14.30 -5.44 -5.27
CA PHE A 129 14.99 -4.51 -4.37
C PHE A 129 14.12 -4.30 -3.15
N ALA A 130 14.16 -5.21 -2.18
CA ALA A 130 13.34 -5.14 -0.99
C ALA A 130 13.85 -6.04 0.13
N TRP A 131 13.77 -5.57 1.37
CA TRP A 131 13.98 -6.36 2.59
C TRP A 131 13.18 -5.79 3.77
N LYS A 132 12.90 -6.61 4.75
CA LYS A 132 12.20 -6.17 5.96
C LYS A 132 13.13 -5.33 6.84
N GLY A 133 12.69 -4.15 7.22
CA GLY A 133 13.46 -3.23 8.07
C GLY A 133 14.41 -2.32 7.30
N GLU A 134 14.04 -1.95 6.08
CA GLU A 134 14.69 -0.86 5.34
C GLU A 134 14.71 0.44 6.17
N THR A 135 15.75 1.24 6.00
CA THR A 135 15.70 2.66 6.38
C THR A 135 14.93 3.44 5.32
N LEU A 136 14.52 4.67 5.59
CA LEU A 136 13.88 5.50 4.56
C LEU A 136 14.82 5.76 3.37
N GLU A 137 16.11 5.89 3.62
CA GLU A 137 17.14 6.03 2.59
C GLU A 137 17.24 4.76 1.72
N ASP A 138 17.18 3.56 2.33
CA ASP A 138 17.16 2.29 1.60
C ASP A 138 15.89 2.17 0.77
N TYR A 139 14.75 2.48 1.34
CA TYR A 139 13.43 2.42 0.71
C TYR A 139 13.37 3.23 -0.60
N TRP A 140 13.75 4.51 -0.53
CA TRP A 140 13.75 5.37 -1.72
C TRP A 140 14.85 5.00 -2.71
N TRP A 141 15.96 4.43 -2.24
CA TRP A 141 16.96 3.83 -3.12
C TRP A 141 16.39 2.62 -3.86
N CYS A 142 15.70 1.70 -3.19
CA CYS A 142 15.06 0.54 -3.79
C CYS A 142 14.02 0.93 -4.84
N THR A 143 13.19 1.93 -4.55
CA THR A 143 12.20 2.46 -5.48
C THR A 143 12.87 3.03 -6.73
N GLU A 144 13.94 3.81 -6.58
CA GLU A 144 14.71 4.30 -7.72
C GLU A 144 15.35 3.16 -8.53
N GLN A 145 15.91 2.14 -7.87
CA GLN A 145 16.47 0.98 -8.57
C GLN A 145 15.42 0.22 -9.38
N ALA A 146 14.22 0.05 -8.86
CA ALA A 146 13.11 -0.57 -9.59
C ALA A 146 12.71 0.23 -10.82
N LEU A 147 12.74 1.56 -10.74
CA LEU A 147 12.43 2.48 -11.85
C LEU A 147 13.59 2.62 -12.86
N THR A 148 14.81 2.25 -12.49
CA THR A 148 16.00 2.37 -13.35
C THR A 148 16.28 1.04 -14.03
N TRP A 149 16.15 0.99 -15.35
CA TRP A 149 16.34 -0.23 -16.13
C TRP A 149 17.75 -0.32 -16.73
N PRO A 150 18.34 -1.53 -16.91
CA PRO A 150 19.73 -1.70 -17.35
C PRO A 150 20.02 -1.15 -18.75
N ASP A 151 19.02 -0.99 -19.59
CA ASP A 151 19.13 -0.42 -20.94
C ASP A 151 19.13 1.12 -20.94
N GLY A 152 19.17 1.75 -19.77
CA GLY A 152 19.19 3.20 -19.57
C GLY A 152 17.83 3.88 -19.67
N GLY A 153 16.75 3.13 -19.97
CA GLY A 153 15.38 3.61 -19.96
C GLY A 153 14.67 3.33 -18.63
N GLY A 154 13.38 3.69 -18.58
CA GLY A 154 12.47 3.36 -17.48
C GLY A 154 11.56 2.18 -17.83
N PRO A 155 10.53 1.94 -16.98
CA PRO A 155 9.46 1.00 -17.29
C PRO A 155 8.54 1.51 -18.40
N ASP A 156 7.82 0.58 -19.04
CA ASP A 156 6.68 0.90 -19.90
C ASP A 156 5.40 1.11 -19.08
N MET A 157 5.30 0.44 -17.91
CA MET A 157 4.15 0.53 -17.01
C MET A 157 4.58 0.38 -15.54
N ILE A 158 3.75 0.88 -14.64
CA ILE A 158 3.96 0.77 -13.19
C ILE A 158 2.76 0.06 -12.55
N VAL A 159 3.04 -0.82 -11.58
CA VAL A 159 2.10 -1.29 -10.56
C VAL A 159 2.48 -0.58 -9.27
N ASP A 160 1.65 0.32 -8.79
CA ASP A 160 1.92 1.15 -7.62
C ASP A 160 0.94 0.87 -6.47
N ASP A 161 1.38 1.12 -5.25
CA ASP A 161 0.59 1.00 -4.04
C ASP A 161 0.94 2.14 -3.08
N GLY A 162 0.07 3.15 -3.04
CA GLY A 162 0.28 4.41 -2.35
C GLY A 162 0.86 5.52 -3.23
N GLY A 163 1.24 5.20 -4.48
CA GLY A 163 1.69 6.17 -5.47
C GLY A 163 3.11 6.67 -5.27
N ASP A 164 3.99 5.92 -4.59
CA ASP A 164 5.35 6.40 -4.29
C ASP A 164 6.29 6.31 -5.50
N ALA A 165 6.20 5.26 -6.33
CA ALA A 165 6.93 5.21 -7.60
C ALA A 165 6.44 6.31 -8.56
N THR A 166 5.13 6.51 -8.65
CA THR A 166 4.51 7.60 -9.41
C THR A 166 4.99 8.97 -8.90
N LEU A 167 5.00 9.17 -7.58
CA LEU A 167 5.48 10.40 -6.94
C LEU A 167 6.94 10.69 -7.33
N MET A 168 7.82 9.69 -7.28
CA MET A 168 9.22 9.85 -7.64
C MET A 168 9.39 10.31 -9.09
N VAL A 169 8.63 9.72 -10.03
CA VAL A 169 8.64 10.13 -11.44
C VAL A 169 8.14 11.58 -11.60
N ILE A 170 7.00 11.93 -10.99
CA ILE A 170 6.41 13.27 -11.09
C ILE A 170 7.31 14.34 -10.45
N GLN A 171 7.84 14.08 -9.26
CA GLN A 171 8.75 15.03 -8.60
C GLN A 171 10.08 15.17 -9.36
N GLY A 172 10.58 14.09 -9.91
CA GLY A 172 11.74 14.11 -10.78
C GLY A 172 11.54 15.03 -12.00
N MET A 173 10.42 14.86 -12.72
CA MET A 173 10.06 15.74 -13.84
C MET A 173 9.93 17.22 -13.45
N ARG A 174 9.32 17.48 -12.28
CA ARG A 174 9.18 18.86 -11.76
C ARG A 174 10.54 19.48 -11.47
N ALA A 175 11.42 18.70 -10.81
CA ALA A 175 12.74 19.16 -10.42
C ALA A 175 13.68 19.31 -11.63
N GLU A 176 13.58 18.46 -12.66
CA GLU A 176 14.30 18.63 -13.93
C GLU A 176 13.90 19.92 -14.65
N LYS A 177 12.61 20.30 -14.60
CA LYS A 177 12.11 21.57 -15.16
C LYS A 177 12.49 22.78 -14.31
N ASN A 178 12.64 22.61 -13.00
CA ASN A 178 13.00 23.67 -12.05
C ASN A 178 14.08 23.18 -11.07
N PRO A 179 15.36 23.18 -11.47
CA PRO A 179 16.47 22.67 -10.63
C PRO A 179 16.66 23.40 -9.30
N GLU A 180 16.06 24.58 -9.10
CA GLU A 180 16.06 25.26 -7.81
C GLU A 180 15.40 24.43 -6.70
N LEU A 181 14.49 23.50 -7.07
CA LEU A 181 13.87 22.59 -6.10
C LEU A 181 14.89 21.71 -5.39
N PHE A 182 16.01 21.38 -6.02
CA PHE A 182 17.09 20.57 -5.39
C PHE A 182 17.85 21.32 -4.30
N THR A 183 17.78 22.64 -4.26
CA THR A 183 18.52 23.49 -3.29
C THR A 183 17.66 23.92 -2.11
N ARG A 184 16.36 23.60 -2.14
CA ARG A 184 15.42 23.95 -1.06
C ARG A 184 15.61 23.06 0.17
N THR A 185 15.29 23.62 1.33
CA THR A 185 15.16 22.86 2.57
C THR A 185 13.69 22.45 2.74
N TYR A 186 13.48 21.21 3.09
CA TYR A 186 12.14 20.66 3.32
C TYR A 186 12.00 20.24 4.77
N ASP A 187 10.89 20.60 5.42
CA ASP A 187 10.60 20.24 6.81
C ASP A 187 10.30 18.74 6.98
N ASN A 188 9.75 18.12 5.94
CA ASN A 188 9.49 16.68 5.91
C ASN A 188 10.79 15.92 5.58
N LYS A 189 11.28 15.12 6.53
CA LYS A 189 12.53 14.36 6.41
C LYS A 189 12.48 13.38 5.21
N GLU A 190 11.38 12.70 5.02
CA GLU A 190 11.22 11.73 3.93
C GLU A 190 11.26 12.42 2.58
N PHE A 191 10.56 13.54 2.43
CA PHE A 191 10.59 14.33 1.21
C PHE A 191 12.00 14.90 0.92
N SER A 192 12.77 15.27 1.95
CA SER A 192 14.19 15.64 1.78
C SER A 192 15.01 14.49 1.19
N ILE A 193 14.80 13.25 1.66
CA ILE A 193 15.49 12.06 1.13
C ILE A 193 15.14 11.85 -0.35
N ILE A 194 13.87 12.02 -0.72
CA ILE A 194 13.43 11.92 -2.12
C ILE A 194 14.18 12.95 -2.96
N MET A 195 14.20 14.22 -2.54
CA MET A 195 14.83 15.29 -3.29
C MET A 195 16.35 15.13 -3.40
N ASP A 196 17.03 14.62 -2.35
CA ASP A 196 18.46 14.30 -2.39
C ASP A 196 18.77 13.20 -3.43
N ARG A 197 17.91 12.18 -3.52
CA ARG A 197 18.05 11.13 -4.54
C ARG A 197 17.79 11.65 -5.94
N LEU A 198 16.75 12.46 -6.11
CA LEU A 198 16.43 13.08 -7.40
C LEU A 198 17.56 14.02 -7.86
N ALA A 199 18.19 14.75 -6.94
CA ALA A 199 19.35 15.59 -7.24
C ALA A 199 20.57 14.77 -7.69
N ALA A 200 20.83 13.62 -7.03
CA ALA A 200 21.90 12.72 -7.44
C ALA A 200 21.64 12.15 -8.84
N ALA A 201 20.40 11.70 -9.12
CA ALA A 201 20.01 11.21 -10.44
C ALA A 201 20.10 12.30 -11.52
N TYR A 202 19.72 13.54 -11.21
CA TYR A 202 19.83 14.70 -12.11
C TYR A 202 21.26 15.01 -12.49
N ALA A 203 22.21 14.88 -11.55
CA ALA A 203 23.63 15.09 -11.79
C ALA A 203 24.19 14.07 -12.80
N GLU A 204 23.67 12.84 -12.83
CA GLU A 204 24.05 11.79 -13.76
C GLU A 204 23.34 11.89 -15.12
N ASN A 205 22.03 12.15 -15.10
CA ASN A 205 21.18 12.29 -16.28
C ASN A 205 20.09 13.35 -16.06
N PRO A 206 20.26 14.59 -16.55
CA PRO A 206 19.33 15.70 -16.31
C PRO A 206 17.93 15.55 -16.91
N THR A 207 17.66 14.51 -17.67
CA THR A 207 16.37 14.25 -18.34
C THR A 207 15.79 12.87 -18.03
N LYS A 208 16.37 12.15 -17.05
CA LYS A 208 15.99 10.78 -16.69
C LYS A 208 14.48 10.62 -16.44
N TRP A 209 13.93 11.46 -15.58
CA TRP A 209 12.54 11.35 -15.14
C TRP A 209 11.55 11.81 -16.19
N THR A 210 11.88 12.85 -16.95
CA THR A 210 11.09 13.30 -18.09
C THR A 210 11.04 12.23 -19.18
N GLN A 211 12.16 11.53 -19.45
CA GLN A 211 12.19 10.44 -20.41
C GLN A 211 11.36 9.23 -19.92
N ILE A 212 11.48 8.87 -18.64
CA ILE A 212 10.67 7.80 -18.05
C ILE A 212 9.18 8.13 -18.21
N ALA A 213 8.76 9.30 -17.80
CA ALA A 213 7.35 9.70 -17.87
C ALA A 213 6.81 9.74 -19.31
N ALA A 214 7.62 10.17 -20.28
CA ALA A 214 7.23 10.19 -21.68
C ALA A 214 7.04 8.80 -22.30
N ASN A 215 7.73 7.79 -21.75
CA ASN A 215 7.66 6.41 -22.24
C ASN A 215 6.59 5.58 -21.51
N LEU A 216 6.06 6.05 -20.36
CA LEU A 216 5.05 5.32 -19.60
C LEU A 216 3.73 5.24 -20.36
N ARG A 217 3.25 4.02 -20.59
CA ARG A 217 1.90 3.73 -21.07
C ARG A 217 0.86 3.94 -19.98
N GLY A 218 1.24 3.83 -18.72
CA GLY A 218 0.41 4.16 -17.58
C GLY A 218 0.80 3.44 -16.29
N VAL A 219 -0.03 3.69 -15.28
CA VAL A 219 0.13 3.18 -13.91
C VAL A 219 -1.16 2.47 -13.49
N SER A 220 -1.08 1.37 -12.74
CA SER A 220 -2.21 0.82 -12.00
C SER A 220 -1.97 1.00 -10.50
N GLU A 221 -2.95 1.55 -9.79
CA GLU A 221 -2.85 1.91 -8.38
C GLU A 221 -3.74 1.02 -7.50
N GLU A 222 -3.12 0.44 -6.46
CA GLU A 222 -3.75 -0.55 -5.58
C GLU A 222 -4.58 0.07 -4.47
N THR A 223 -4.19 1.23 -3.90
CA THR A 223 -4.75 1.70 -2.64
C THR A 223 -5.40 3.07 -2.70
N THR A 224 -6.37 3.31 -1.81
CA THR A 224 -7.14 4.57 -1.71
C THR A 224 -6.25 5.81 -1.67
N THR A 225 -5.14 5.76 -0.94
CA THR A 225 -4.25 6.93 -0.78
C THR A 225 -3.55 7.29 -2.09
N GLY A 226 -3.06 6.29 -2.84
CA GLY A 226 -2.45 6.51 -4.14
C GLY A 226 -3.48 7.01 -5.16
N VAL A 227 -4.69 6.43 -5.18
CA VAL A 227 -5.81 6.90 -6.00
C VAL A 227 -6.14 8.37 -5.73
N HIS A 228 -6.17 8.79 -4.46
CA HIS A 228 -6.39 10.18 -4.11
C HIS A 228 -5.32 11.11 -4.70
N ARG A 229 -4.04 10.70 -4.62
CA ARG A 229 -2.93 11.44 -5.26
C ARG A 229 -3.10 11.53 -6.78
N LEU A 230 -3.52 10.45 -7.43
CA LEU A 230 -3.76 10.45 -8.89
C LEU A 230 -4.89 11.42 -9.28
N TYR A 231 -6.00 11.45 -8.55
CA TYR A 231 -7.07 12.42 -8.79
C TYR A 231 -6.63 13.86 -8.54
N GLN A 232 -5.78 14.12 -7.55
CA GLN A 232 -5.18 15.45 -7.33
C GLN A 232 -4.31 15.87 -8.53
N LEU A 233 -3.45 14.98 -9.02
CA LEU A 233 -2.62 15.22 -10.21
C LEU A 233 -3.47 15.44 -11.47
N GLN A 234 -4.56 14.69 -11.65
CA GLN A 234 -5.50 14.90 -12.75
C GLN A 234 -6.17 16.27 -12.65
N THR A 235 -6.64 16.66 -11.47
CA THR A 235 -7.32 17.94 -11.25
C THR A 235 -6.39 19.13 -11.46
N SER A 236 -5.12 19.01 -11.08
CA SER A 236 -4.09 20.04 -11.32
C SER A 236 -3.56 20.06 -12.76
N GLY A 237 -3.95 19.08 -13.61
CA GLY A 237 -3.44 18.96 -14.98
C GLY A 237 -1.98 18.45 -15.05
N GLU A 238 -1.47 17.85 -13.98
CA GLU A 238 -0.08 17.40 -13.87
C GLU A 238 0.09 15.88 -14.03
N LEU A 239 -0.98 15.12 -14.29
CA LEU A 239 -0.92 13.69 -14.58
C LEU A 239 -0.59 13.48 -16.09
N PRO A 240 0.65 13.06 -16.45
CA PRO A 240 1.08 13.02 -17.84
C PRO A 240 0.76 11.71 -18.58
N PHE A 241 0.24 10.71 -17.90
CA PHE A 241 -0.05 9.37 -18.41
C PHE A 241 -1.39 8.84 -17.87
N PRO A 242 -1.96 7.78 -18.48
CA PRO A 242 -3.13 7.11 -17.95
C PRO A 242 -2.86 6.43 -16.61
N ALA A 243 -3.85 6.40 -15.73
CA ALA A 243 -3.79 5.67 -14.49
C ALA A 243 -5.07 4.83 -14.29
N ILE A 244 -4.93 3.56 -13.95
CA ILE A 244 -6.05 2.68 -13.62
C ILE A 244 -6.19 2.62 -12.10
N ASN A 245 -7.32 3.11 -11.61
CA ASN A 245 -7.71 2.97 -10.22
C ASN A 245 -8.25 1.57 -9.97
N VAL A 246 -7.39 0.67 -9.51
CA VAL A 246 -7.75 -0.71 -9.17
C VAL A 246 -8.47 -0.76 -7.82
N ASN A 247 -8.15 0.15 -6.89
CA ASN A 247 -8.78 0.19 -5.57
C ASN A 247 -10.31 0.24 -5.66
N ASP A 248 -10.87 0.98 -6.62
CA ASP A 248 -12.31 1.18 -6.72
C ASP A 248 -13.02 0.10 -7.57
N SER A 249 -12.31 -0.90 -8.07
CA SER A 249 -12.94 -2.15 -8.48
C SER A 249 -13.67 -2.76 -7.28
N VAL A 250 -14.92 -3.18 -7.45
CA VAL A 250 -15.73 -3.68 -6.32
C VAL A 250 -15.10 -4.95 -5.73
N THR A 251 -14.58 -5.82 -6.59
CA THR A 251 -13.86 -7.04 -6.18
C THR A 251 -12.51 -6.75 -5.51
N LYS A 252 -12.06 -5.48 -5.49
CA LYS A 252 -10.93 -5.03 -4.66
C LYS A 252 -11.42 -4.36 -3.38
N SER A 253 -12.09 -3.22 -3.48
CA SER A 253 -12.44 -2.41 -2.31
C SER A 253 -13.38 -3.10 -1.30
N LYS A 254 -14.37 -3.86 -1.80
CA LYS A 254 -15.34 -4.56 -0.95
C LYS A 254 -14.84 -5.95 -0.48
N PHE A 255 -13.69 -6.38 -0.95
CA PHE A 255 -13.07 -7.67 -0.58
C PHE A 255 -11.76 -7.48 0.17
N ASP A 256 -10.73 -6.95 -0.45
CA ASP A 256 -9.42 -6.69 0.13
C ASP A 256 -9.52 -5.75 1.35
N ASN A 257 -10.03 -4.54 1.15
CA ASN A 257 -10.12 -3.56 2.23
C ASN A 257 -11.02 -4.04 3.39
N LEU A 258 -12.08 -4.78 3.10
CA LEU A 258 -13.01 -5.29 4.11
C LEU A 258 -12.54 -6.61 4.72
N TYR A 259 -12.52 -7.69 3.92
CA TYR A 259 -12.24 -9.03 4.41
C TYR A 259 -10.76 -9.24 4.74
N GLY A 260 -9.86 -8.62 3.95
CA GLY A 260 -8.42 -8.66 4.22
C GLY A 260 -8.09 -8.02 5.57
N CYS A 261 -8.61 -6.84 5.85
CA CYS A 261 -8.41 -6.18 7.14
C CYS A 261 -9.12 -6.91 8.29
N ARG A 262 -10.30 -7.53 8.02
CA ARG A 262 -11.01 -8.33 9.03
C ARG A 262 -10.17 -9.49 9.57
N GLU A 263 -9.38 -10.15 8.72
CA GLU A 263 -8.51 -11.24 9.16
C GLU A 263 -7.15 -10.75 9.64
N SER A 264 -6.51 -9.86 8.91
CA SER A 264 -5.12 -9.48 9.15
C SER A 264 -4.92 -8.55 10.34
N LEU A 265 -5.91 -7.74 10.74
CA LEU A 265 -5.81 -6.89 11.94
C LEU A 265 -5.58 -7.73 13.20
N ALA A 266 -6.43 -8.72 13.41
CA ALA A 266 -6.32 -9.58 14.58
C ALA A 266 -5.01 -10.36 14.59
N ASP A 267 -4.56 -10.83 13.43
CA ASP A 267 -3.27 -11.53 13.30
C ASP A 267 -2.11 -10.61 13.70
N GLY A 268 -2.09 -9.36 13.20
CA GLY A 268 -1.07 -8.37 13.55
C GLY A 268 -1.02 -8.07 15.04
N ILE A 269 -2.15 -7.75 15.67
CA ILE A 269 -2.23 -7.45 17.11
C ILE A 269 -1.79 -8.66 17.94
N LYS A 270 -2.28 -9.87 17.63
CA LYS A 270 -2.01 -11.07 18.41
C LYS A 270 -0.55 -11.50 18.29
N ARG A 271 0.05 -11.48 17.11
CA ARG A 271 1.49 -11.77 16.92
C ARG A 271 2.38 -10.75 17.61
N ALA A 272 2.00 -9.47 17.54
CA ALA A 272 2.74 -8.40 18.21
C ALA A 272 2.72 -8.54 19.73
N THR A 273 1.57 -8.78 20.32
CA THR A 273 1.37 -8.58 21.76
C THR A 273 1.00 -9.85 22.55
N GLY A 274 0.41 -10.84 21.89
CA GLY A 274 -0.14 -12.02 22.55
C GLY A 274 -1.36 -11.70 23.45
N VAL A 275 -1.93 -10.51 23.38
CA VAL A 275 -3.06 -10.11 24.25
C VAL A 275 -4.34 -10.85 23.87
N MET A 276 -5.18 -11.06 24.86
CA MET A 276 -6.55 -11.51 24.67
C MET A 276 -7.40 -10.32 24.26
N ILE A 277 -8.11 -10.42 23.12
CA ILE A 277 -8.97 -9.34 22.59
C ILE A 277 -10.34 -9.34 23.30
N ALA A 278 -10.87 -10.53 23.65
CA ALA A 278 -12.16 -10.64 24.31
C ALA A 278 -12.22 -9.80 25.60
N GLY A 279 -13.35 -9.11 25.79
CA GLY A 279 -13.61 -8.26 26.94
C GLY A 279 -12.94 -6.88 26.92
N LYS A 280 -12.03 -6.61 25.98
CA LYS A 280 -11.38 -5.30 25.85
C LYS A 280 -12.30 -4.29 25.14
N VAL A 281 -12.04 -3.02 25.37
CA VAL A 281 -12.61 -1.92 24.58
C VAL A 281 -11.67 -1.62 23.43
N VAL A 282 -12.12 -1.84 22.21
CA VAL A 282 -11.37 -1.54 20.99
C VAL A 282 -11.98 -0.33 20.30
N VAL A 283 -11.17 0.69 20.09
CA VAL A 283 -11.56 1.90 19.36
C VAL A 283 -11.06 1.78 17.93
N VAL A 284 -12.00 1.78 16.97
CA VAL A 284 -11.67 1.80 15.54
C VAL A 284 -11.97 3.20 15.01
N CYS A 285 -10.93 3.87 14.54
CA CYS A 285 -11.03 5.21 13.98
C CYS A 285 -11.23 5.10 12.47
N GLY A 286 -12.42 5.47 11.99
CA GLY A 286 -12.90 5.29 10.63
C GLY A 286 -13.82 4.08 10.46
N TYR A 287 -14.89 4.24 9.63
CA TYR A 287 -15.86 3.18 9.32
C TYR A 287 -16.12 3.07 7.81
N GLY A 288 -15.06 3.34 6.99
CA GLY A 288 -14.99 2.94 5.58
C GLY A 288 -14.82 1.42 5.46
N ASP A 289 -14.49 0.91 4.28
CA ASP A 289 -14.37 -0.55 4.06
C ASP A 289 -13.34 -1.20 5.01
N VAL A 290 -12.19 -0.57 5.22
CA VAL A 290 -11.16 -1.02 6.18
C VAL A 290 -11.70 -1.03 7.60
N GLY A 291 -12.29 0.07 8.06
CA GLY A 291 -12.83 0.21 9.41
C GLY A 291 -13.96 -0.78 9.70
N LYS A 292 -14.84 -1.06 8.72
CA LYS A 292 -15.89 -2.09 8.81
C LYS A 292 -15.29 -3.47 9.05
N GLY A 293 -14.26 -3.85 8.28
CA GLY A 293 -13.55 -5.11 8.47
C GLY A 293 -12.92 -5.21 9.86
N CYS A 294 -12.23 -4.16 10.29
CA CYS A 294 -11.62 -4.08 11.62
C CYS A 294 -12.64 -4.22 12.76
N ALA A 295 -13.75 -3.48 12.68
CA ALA A 295 -14.81 -3.52 13.69
C ALA A 295 -15.46 -4.90 13.79
N GLN A 296 -15.75 -5.53 12.64
CA GLN A 296 -16.30 -6.90 12.59
C GLN A 296 -15.32 -7.92 13.20
N SER A 297 -14.02 -7.80 12.88
CA SER A 297 -12.98 -8.64 13.44
C SER A 297 -12.94 -8.57 14.96
N MET A 298 -12.82 -7.37 15.49
CA MET A 298 -12.69 -7.15 16.94
C MET A 298 -13.96 -7.61 17.69
N ARG A 299 -15.15 -7.29 17.15
CA ARG A 299 -16.41 -7.79 17.70
C ARG A 299 -16.49 -9.32 17.66
N GLY A 300 -16.04 -9.94 16.58
CA GLY A 300 -15.97 -11.40 16.41
C GLY A 300 -15.09 -12.10 17.47
N PHE A 301 -14.05 -11.42 17.94
CA PHE A 301 -13.22 -11.88 19.06
C PHE A 301 -13.80 -11.53 20.45
N GLY A 302 -14.98 -10.93 20.53
CA GLY A 302 -15.64 -10.62 21.81
C GLY A 302 -15.21 -9.29 22.44
N ALA A 303 -14.64 -8.38 21.66
CA ALA A 303 -14.38 -7.01 22.13
C ALA A 303 -15.64 -6.16 22.15
N ARG A 304 -15.66 -5.13 23.00
CA ARG A 304 -16.58 -4.01 22.92
C ARG A 304 -15.97 -2.97 21.99
N VAL A 305 -16.62 -2.74 20.84
CA VAL A 305 -16.08 -1.87 19.80
C VAL A 305 -16.72 -0.51 19.84
N LEU A 306 -15.89 0.54 19.89
CA LEU A 306 -16.27 1.93 19.72
C LEU A 306 -15.77 2.41 18.35
N ILE A 307 -16.56 3.22 17.66
CA ILE A 307 -16.21 3.79 16.37
C ILE A 307 -16.04 5.31 16.50
N THR A 308 -15.02 5.87 15.89
CA THR A 308 -14.94 7.31 15.63
C THR A 308 -15.03 7.55 14.13
N GLU A 309 -15.90 8.46 13.69
CA GLU A 309 -16.16 8.68 12.26
C GLU A 309 -16.62 10.13 12.02
N ILE A 310 -16.21 10.69 10.89
CA ILE A 310 -16.59 12.05 10.45
C ILE A 310 -17.71 12.04 9.41
N ASP A 311 -17.82 10.96 8.61
CA ASP A 311 -18.86 10.82 7.61
C ASP A 311 -20.17 10.36 8.30
N PRO A 312 -21.23 11.18 8.24
CA PRO A 312 -22.50 10.85 8.89
C PRO A 312 -23.16 9.59 8.31
N ILE A 313 -22.90 9.23 7.05
CA ILE A 313 -23.43 8.01 6.44
C ILE A 313 -22.73 6.80 7.03
N CYS A 314 -21.39 6.81 7.08
CA CYS A 314 -20.60 5.74 7.68
C CYS A 314 -20.91 5.61 9.19
N ALA A 315 -21.03 6.72 9.90
CA ALA A 315 -21.41 6.74 11.31
C ALA A 315 -22.80 6.12 11.54
N LEU A 316 -23.79 6.46 10.70
CA LEU A 316 -25.13 5.87 10.77
C LEU A 316 -25.10 4.36 10.48
N GLN A 317 -24.30 3.92 9.48
CA GLN A 317 -24.13 2.50 9.21
C GLN A 317 -23.53 1.76 10.42
N ALA A 318 -22.53 2.34 11.08
CA ALA A 318 -21.95 1.76 12.29
C ALA A 318 -22.99 1.59 13.41
N MET A 319 -23.85 2.60 13.62
CA MET A 319 -24.93 2.52 14.60
C MET A 319 -26.00 1.46 14.24
N MET A 320 -26.34 1.32 12.95
CA MET A 320 -27.27 0.28 12.49
C MET A 320 -26.68 -1.14 12.69
N GLU A 321 -25.36 -1.29 12.62
CA GLU A 321 -24.65 -2.52 12.94
C GLU A 321 -24.49 -2.76 14.46
N GLY A 322 -24.99 -1.85 15.30
CA GLY A 322 -24.98 -1.96 16.76
C GLY A 322 -23.66 -1.54 17.43
N TYR A 323 -22.83 -0.75 16.75
CA TYR A 323 -21.65 -0.14 17.36
C TYR A 323 -22.01 1.20 18.03
N GLU A 324 -21.30 1.52 19.09
CA GLU A 324 -21.32 2.85 19.68
C GLU A 324 -20.41 3.78 18.85
N VAL A 325 -20.97 4.91 18.39
CA VAL A 325 -20.22 5.95 17.69
C VAL A 325 -19.95 7.09 18.65
N THR A 326 -18.68 7.50 18.77
CA THR A 326 -18.24 8.52 19.73
C THR A 326 -17.08 9.35 19.16
N THR A 327 -16.51 10.26 19.94
CA THR A 327 -15.32 11.04 19.54
C THR A 327 -14.04 10.48 20.19
N MET A 328 -12.87 10.82 19.65
CA MET A 328 -11.59 10.36 20.21
C MET A 328 -11.39 10.84 21.65
N GLU A 329 -11.80 12.07 22.00
CA GLU A 329 -11.69 12.62 23.36
C GLU A 329 -12.47 11.78 24.38
N LYS A 330 -13.60 11.21 23.98
CA LYS A 330 -14.41 10.32 24.84
C LYS A 330 -13.88 8.89 24.84
N ALA A 331 -13.34 8.43 23.72
CA ALA A 331 -12.81 7.08 23.57
C ALA A 331 -11.44 6.89 24.23
N ALA A 332 -10.56 7.90 24.21
CA ALA A 332 -9.19 7.81 24.71
C ALA A 332 -9.08 7.29 26.14
N PRO A 333 -9.86 7.79 27.15
CA PRO A 333 -9.74 7.31 28.52
C PRO A 333 -10.31 5.90 28.76
N VAL A 334 -11.09 5.33 27.84
CA VAL A 334 -11.78 4.05 28.04
C VAL A 334 -11.26 2.93 27.15
N GLY A 335 -10.55 3.25 26.05
CA GLY A 335 -10.00 2.28 25.12
C GLY A 335 -8.84 1.47 25.70
N ASP A 336 -8.76 0.20 25.33
CA ASP A 336 -7.62 -0.69 25.61
C ASP A 336 -6.75 -0.89 24.36
N ILE A 337 -7.38 -0.87 23.16
CA ILE A 337 -6.74 -1.03 21.86
C ILE A 337 -7.30 0.05 20.94
N PHE A 338 -6.44 0.76 20.23
CA PHE A 338 -6.78 1.80 19.27
C PHE A 338 -6.25 1.40 17.88
N VAL A 339 -7.13 1.48 16.89
CA VAL A 339 -6.83 1.09 15.50
C VAL A 339 -7.25 2.24 14.59
N THR A 340 -6.31 2.86 13.87
CA THR A 340 -6.62 3.88 12.87
C THR A 340 -6.79 3.28 11.48
N ALA A 341 -7.77 3.76 10.73
CA ALA A 341 -8.20 3.22 9.44
C ALA A 341 -8.86 4.29 8.54
N THR A 342 -8.39 5.54 8.61
CA THR A 342 -9.04 6.70 7.97
C THR A 342 -8.34 7.19 6.71
N GLY A 343 -7.03 6.91 6.56
CA GLY A 343 -6.19 7.52 5.52
C GLY A 343 -5.95 9.02 5.73
N CYS A 344 -6.28 9.56 6.92
CA CYS A 344 -6.07 10.97 7.29
C CYS A 344 -4.76 11.16 8.05
N CYS A 345 -4.52 12.34 8.58
CA CYS A 345 -3.41 12.62 9.49
C CYS A 345 -3.93 12.98 10.88
N ASP A 346 -3.06 12.80 11.92
CA ASP A 346 -3.30 13.23 13.28
C ASP A 346 -4.67 12.80 13.87
N VAL A 347 -5.12 11.59 13.53
CA VAL A 347 -6.35 10.99 14.08
C VAL A 347 -6.16 10.68 15.56
N ILE A 348 -5.00 10.16 15.93
CA ILE A 348 -4.54 10.01 17.32
C ILE A 348 -3.43 11.01 17.58
N THR A 349 -3.74 12.06 18.33
CA THR A 349 -2.79 13.13 18.71
C THR A 349 -2.09 12.83 20.03
N GLY A 350 -1.03 13.59 20.33
CA GLY A 350 -0.37 13.56 21.64
C GLY A 350 -1.34 13.82 22.81
N ALA A 351 -2.31 14.72 22.62
CA ALA A 351 -3.33 15.01 23.63
C ALA A 351 -4.23 13.81 23.92
N HIS A 352 -4.57 13.03 22.90
CA HIS A 352 -5.31 11.77 23.07
C HIS A 352 -4.45 10.71 23.78
N MET A 353 -3.17 10.57 23.38
CA MET A 353 -2.24 9.62 23.99
C MET A 353 -2.07 9.85 25.50
N GLU A 354 -1.99 11.12 25.93
CA GLU A 354 -1.88 11.49 27.35
C GLU A 354 -3.13 11.15 28.17
N GLN A 355 -4.27 10.84 27.54
CA GLN A 355 -5.50 10.43 28.22
C GLN A 355 -5.74 8.91 28.19
N MET A 356 -5.01 8.18 27.35
CA MET A 356 -5.18 6.74 27.22
C MET A 356 -4.82 5.99 28.50
N LYS A 357 -5.37 4.79 28.66
CA LYS A 357 -5.00 3.89 29.76
C LYS A 357 -3.52 3.54 29.72
N ASN A 358 -2.96 3.24 30.87
CA ASN A 358 -1.60 2.72 30.93
C ASN A 358 -1.53 1.39 30.16
N GLU A 359 -0.50 1.25 29.31
CA GLU A 359 -0.26 0.12 28.42
C GLU A 359 -1.37 -0.14 27.38
N ALA A 360 -2.13 0.90 27.03
CA ALA A 360 -3.01 0.83 25.88
C ALA A 360 -2.20 0.54 24.59
N ILE A 361 -2.77 -0.27 23.71
CA ILE A 361 -2.17 -0.63 22.43
C ILE A 361 -2.64 0.34 21.38
N VAL A 362 -1.70 0.93 20.62
CA VAL A 362 -1.97 1.86 19.54
C VAL A 362 -1.39 1.29 18.26
N CYS A 363 -2.21 1.12 17.24
CA CYS A 363 -1.80 0.61 15.93
C CYS A 363 -2.58 1.25 14.79
N ASN A 364 -2.01 1.16 13.61
CA ASN A 364 -2.59 1.66 12.37
C ASN A 364 -2.73 0.51 11.37
N ILE A 365 -3.78 0.52 10.57
CA ILE A 365 -3.99 -0.38 9.44
C ILE A 365 -4.25 0.40 8.14
N GLY A 366 -4.24 1.74 8.19
CA GLY A 366 -4.21 2.61 7.03
C GLY A 366 -2.82 2.60 6.37
N HIS A 367 -2.75 3.01 5.12
CA HIS A 367 -1.54 2.86 4.30
C HIS A 367 -0.31 3.60 4.88
N PHE A 368 -0.47 4.85 5.33
CA PHE A 368 0.62 5.67 5.88
C PHE A 368 0.58 5.77 7.40
N ASP A 369 1.74 6.10 7.98
CA ASP A 369 1.96 6.30 9.41
C ASP A 369 1.46 7.65 9.95
N SER A 370 0.90 8.51 9.10
CA SER A 370 0.46 9.86 9.46
C SER A 370 -0.77 9.91 10.38
N GLU A 371 -1.53 8.82 10.48
CA GLU A 371 -2.75 8.78 11.29
C GLU A 371 -2.48 8.86 12.79
N ILE A 372 -1.33 8.38 13.23
CA ILE A 372 -0.85 8.46 14.61
C ILE A 372 0.24 9.52 14.66
N GLN A 373 0.10 10.52 15.52
CA GLN A 373 1.07 11.62 15.68
C GLN A 373 2.36 11.11 16.35
N MET A 374 3.12 10.26 15.62
CA MET A 374 4.40 9.72 16.10
C MET A 374 5.41 10.83 16.43
N SER A 375 5.34 11.95 15.71
CA SER A 375 6.18 13.12 15.95
C SER A 375 6.05 13.68 17.37
N TYR A 376 4.87 13.55 18.01
CA TYR A 376 4.71 13.90 19.43
C TYR A 376 5.58 13.04 20.34
N LEU A 377 5.62 11.74 20.10
CA LEU A 377 6.42 10.79 20.90
C LEU A 377 7.92 10.97 20.63
N GLU A 378 8.31 11.15 19.38
CA GLU A 378 9.71 11.20 18.93
C GLU A 378 10.39 12.53 19.27
N ASN A 379 9.67 13.65 19.17
CA ASN A 379 10.23 14.98 19.39
C ASN A 379 10.05 15.49 20.83
N ASN A 380 9.26 14.81 21.66
CA ASN A 380 9.09 15.19 23.06
C ASN A 380 10.20 14.54 23.91
N PRO A 381 11.16 15.32 24.47
CA PRO A 381 12.28 14.78 25.25
C PRO A 381 11.85 14.09 26.56
N LYS A 382 10.61 14.28 26.99
CA LYS A 382 10.03 13.61 28.16
C LYS A 382 9.46 12.25 27.84
N CYS A 383 9.17 11.97 26.56
CA CYS A 383 8.75 10.63 26.10
C CYS A 383 9.97 9.73 25.94
N LYS A 384 9.86 8.46 26.38
CA LYS A 384 10.96 7.50 26.32
C LYS A 384 10.53 6.25 25.59
N LYS A 385 11.25 5.92 24.51
CA LYS A 385 11.07 4.70 23.74
C LYS A 385 11.86 3.54 24.34
N GLN A 386 11.20 2.38 24.49
CA GLN A 386 11.81 1.09 24.78
C GLN A 386 11.28 0.06 23.79
N THR A 387 12.11 -0.43 22.90
CA THR A 387 11.74 -1.53 22.02
C THR A 387 11.67 -2.83 22.82
N ILE A 388 10.50 -3.47 22.87
CA ILE A 388 10.27 -4.75 23.56
C ILE A 388 10.72 -5.90 22.65
N LYS A 389 10.34 -5.87 21.39
CA LYS A 389 10.74 -6.79 20.32
C LYS A 389 10.55 -6.09 18.97
N PRO A 390 11.01 -6.64 17.84
CA PRO A 390 10.80 -6.02 16.55
C PRO A 390 9.32 -5.63 16.34
N GLN A 391 9.08 -4.38 15.92
CA GLN A 391 7.76 -3.81 15.64
C GLN A 391 6.86 -3.60 16.88
N VAL A 392 7.37 -3.70 18.09
CA VAL A 392 6.64 -3.45 19.33
C VAL A 392 7.44 -2.53 20.24
N ASP A 393 7.03 -1.29 20.32
CA ASP A 393 7.66 -0.26 21.11
C ASP A 393 6.78 0.20 22.28
N LYS A 394 7.35 0.20 23.48
CA LYS A 394 6.77 0.82 24.65
C LYS A 394 7.24 2.27 24.73
N TRP A 395 6.30 3.20 24.72
CA TRP A 395 6.56 4.62 24.92
C TRP A 395 6.07 5.05 26.30
N THR A 396 6.97 5.49 27.16
CA THR A 396 6.60 6.12 28.43
C THR A 396 6.38 7.60 28.21
N LEU A 397 5.19 8.10 28.53
CA LEU A 397 4.75 9.47 28.33
C LEU A 397 5.20 10.39 29.47
N GLU A 398 5.00 11.70 29.31
CA GLU A 398 5.30 12.71 30.35
C GLU A 398 4.52 12.45 31.63
N SER A 399 3.28 11.97 31.54
CA SER A 399 2.42 11.58 32.68
C SER A 399 2.95 10.36 33.48
N GLY A 400 3.97 9.67 32.99
CA GLY A 400 4.47 8.41 33.54
C GLY A 400 3.71 7.18 33.09
N ARG A 401 2.59 7.33 32.39
CA ARG A 401 1.89 6.20 31.72
C ARG A 401 2.67 5.73 30.52
N SER A 402 2.39 4.52 30.07
CA SER A 402 3.04 3.96 28.89
C SER A 402 1.99 3.54 27.84
N LEU A 403 2.38 3.57 26.57
CA LEU A 403 1.62 3.04 25.46
C LEU A 403 2.45 1.98 24.73
N LEU A 404 1.80 0.99 24.14
CA LEU A 404 2.41 0.03 23.22
C LEU A 404 2.07 0.45 21.80
N VAL A 405 3.04 0.98 21.08
CA VAL A 405 2.89 1.37 19.68
C VAL A 405 3.41 0.24 18.79
N LEU A 406 2.57 -0.23 17.87
CA LEU A 406 2.89 -1.31 16.97
C LEU A 406 3.36 -0.79 15.61
N ALA A 407 4.37 -1.45 15.04
CA ALA A 407 4.95 -1.15 13.73
C ALA A 407 5.32 0.34 13.52
N GLU A 408 5.70 1.04 14.61
CA GLU A 408 6.03 2.47 14.61
C GLU A 408 4.92 3.34 13.98
N GLY A 409 3.64 2.98 14.18
CA GLY A 409 2.48 3.65 13.59
C GLY A 409 2.18 3.26 12.13
N ARG A 410 2.99 2.41 11.51
CA ARG A 410 2.77 1.88 10.16
C ARG A 410 1.79 0.72 10.16
N LEU A 411 1.54 0.11 9.00
CA LEU A 411 0.62 -1.02 8.81
C LEU A 411 0.91 -2.18 9.77
N VAL A 412 0.04 -2.38 10.76
CA VAL A 412 0.21 -3.42 11.79
C VAL A 412 0.12 -4.84 11.22
N ASN A 413 -0.74 -5.05 10.23
CA ASN A 413 -0.95 -6.36 9.62
C ASN A 413 0.26 -6.86 8.81
N LEU A 414 1.02 -5.96 8.21
CA LEU A 414 2.23 -6.27 7.43
C LEU A 414 3.50 -6.12 8.29
N GLY A 415 3.55 -5.12 9.16
CA GLY A 415 4.68 -4.91 10.06
C GLY A 415 4.82 -6.04 11.08
N CYS A 416 3.72 -6.43 11.71
CA CYS A 416 3.70 -7.43 12.79
C CYS A 416 3.27 -8.83 12.36
N ALA A 417 2.69 -9.00 11.16
CA ALA A 417 2.20 -10.29 10.64
C ALA A 417 2.50 -10.46 9.14
N ALA A 418 1.73 -11.31 8.47
CA ALA A 418 1.95 -11.67 7.06
C ALA A 418 1.10 -10.86 6.05
N GLY A 419 0.27 -9.93 6.53
CA GLY A 419 -0.65 -9.16 5.71
C GLY A 419 -1.94 -9.90 5.39
N HIS A 420 -2.57 -9.55 4.26
CA HIS A 420 -3.85 -10.13 3.85
C HIS A 420 -3.70 -11.56 3.36
N PRO A 421 -4.72 -12.43 3.56
CA PRO A 421 -4.69 -13.81 3.09
C PRO A 421 -4.69 -13.90 1.55
N SER A 422 -4.11 -14.99 1.04
CA SER A 422 -3.87 -15.19 -0.40
C SER A 422 -5.16 -15.14 -1.22
N PHE A 423 -6.27 -15.66 -0.71
CA PHE A 423 -7.53 -15.69 -1.46
C PHE A 423 -8.06 -14.27 -1.76
N VAL A 424 -8.03 -13.37 -0.79
CA VAL A 424 -8.48 -11.99 -1.01
C VAL A 424 -7.51 -11.22 -1.90
N MET A 425 -6.20 -11.45 -1.76
CA MET A 425 -5.19 -10.85 -2.65
C MET A 425 -5.26 -11.40 -4.07
N SER A 426 -5.76 -12.62 -4.26
CA SER A 426 -6.07 -13.13 -5.59
C SER A 426 -7.06 -12.23 -6.33
N SER A 427 -8.08 -11.74 -5.64
CA SER A 427 -9.06 -10.82 -6.22
C SER A 427 -8.39 -9.50 -6.66
N SER A 428 -7.65 -8.85 -5.76
CA SER A 428 -6.94 -7.60 -6.04
C SER A 428 -5.92 -7.76 -7.17
N PHE A 429 -5.11 -8.80 -7.13
CA PHE A 429 -4.05 -8.99 -8.13
C PHE A 429 -4.54 -9.50 -9.48
N THR A 430 -5.72 -10.12 -9.53
CA THR A 430 -6.41 -10.37 -10.81
C THR A 430 -6.81 -9.05 -11.46
N ASN A 431 -7.35 -8.10 -10.68
CA ASN A 431 -7.64 -6.74 -11.16
C ASN A 431 -6.36 -6.03 -11.63
N GLN A 432 -5.23 -6.16 -10.91
CA GLN A 432 -3.94 -5.59 -11.33
C GLN A 432 -3.47 -6.16 -12.68
N CYS A 433 -3.54 -7.48 -12.86
CA CYS A 433 -3.19 -8.09 -14.15
C CYS A 433 -4.08 -7.58 -15.29
N LEU A 434 -5.40 -7.46 -15.06
CA LEU A 434 -6.33 -6.93 -16.05
C LEU A 434 -6.06 -5.45 -16.36
N ALA A 435 -5.73 -4.65 -15.34
CA ALA A 435 -5.34 -3.27 -15.51
C ALA A 435 -4.06 -3.12 -16.35
N GLN A 436 -3.03 -3.94 -16.09
CA GLN A 436 -1.80 -3.95 -16.89
C GLN A 436 -2.05 -4.40 -18.34
N ILE A 437 -2.94 -5.38 -18.56
CA ILE A 437 -3.35 -5.79 -19.91
C ILE A 437 -4.08 -4.65 -20.61
N MET A 438 -4.99 -3.94 -19.93
CA MET A 438 -5.71 -2.79 -20.48
C MET A 438 -4.75 -1.67 -20.88
N LEU A 439 -3.79 -1.30 -20.02
CA LEU A 439 -2.75 -0.32 -20.33
C LEU A 439 -1.85 -0.72 -21.49
N ALA A 440 -1.61 -2.03 -21.66
CA ALA A 440 -0.79 -2.56 -22.76
C ALA A 440 -1.51 -2.57 -24.11
N THR A 441 -2.83 -2.77 -24.11
CA THR A 441 -3.62 -3.05 -25.33
C THR A 441 -4.49 -1.88 -25.78
N GLU A 442 -4.82 -0.95 -24.88
CA GLU A 442 -5.66 0.19 -25.19
C GLU A 442 -4.81 1.49 -25.27
N ASN A 443 -5.24 2.41 -26.15
CA ASN A 443 -4.59 3.72 -26.29
C ASN A 443 -5.33 4.76 -25.47
N LEU A 444 -5.11 4.73 -24.14
CA LEU A 444 -5.75 5.64 -23.20
C LEU A 444 -5.05 7.01 -23.19
N LYS A 445 -5.84 8.08 -23.04
CA LYS A 445 -5.30 9.43 -22.81
C LYS A 445 -4.91 9.59 -21.33
N PRO A 446 -4.05 10.58 -20.99
CA PRO A 446 -3.81 10.93 -19.59
C PRO A 446 -5.13 11.18 -18.82
N GLY A 447 -5.26 10.55 -17.67
CA GLY A 447 -6.46 10.59 -16.84
C GLY A 447 -6.58 9.36 -15.94
N VAL A 448 -7.49 9.39 -14.98
CA VAL A 448 -7.77 8.28 -14.05
C VAL A 448 -8.99 7.51 -14.53
N TYR A 449 -8.84 6.20 -14.67
CA TYR A 449 -9.85 5.25 -15.15
C TYR A 449 -10.11 4.16 -14.12
N THR A 450 -11.27 3.53 -14.16
CA THR A 450 -11.59 2.29 -13.43
C THR A 450 -11.73 1.15 -14.43
N LEU A 451 -11.51 -0.08 -13.96
CA LEU A 451 -11.80 -1.26 -14.79
C LEU A 451 -13.29 -1.36 -15.11
N PRO A 452 -13.66 -1.75 -16.35
CA PRO A 452 -15.06 -1.97 -16.72
C PRO A 452 -15.75 -2.98 -15.79
N LYS A 453 -17.03 -2.73 -15.48
CA LYS A 453 -17.85 -3.59 -14.61
C LYS A 453 -17.83 -5.06 -15.03
N LYS A 454 -17.79 -5.33 -16.34
CA LYS A 454 -17.69 -6.69 -16.86
C LYS A 454 -16.44 -7.44 -16.38
N LEU A 455 -15.28 -6.76 -16.27
CA LEU A 455 -14.05 -7.36 -15.76
C LEU A 455 -14.14 -7.59 -14.25
N ASP A 456 -14.72 -6.64 -13.52
CA ASP A 456 -14.97 -6.77 -12.09
C ASP A 456 -15.86 -7.99 -11.76
N GLU A 457 -16.95 -8.18 -12.53
CA GLU A 457 -17.82 -9.36 -12.43
C GLU A 457 -17.10 -10.67 -12.81
N GLU A 458 -16.19 -10.64 -13.79
CA GLU A 458 -15.39 -11.81 -14.17
C GLU A 458 -14.45 -12.24 -13.03
N VAL A 459 -13.78 -11.28 -12.38
CA VAL A 459 -12.97 -11.56 -11.20
C VAL A 459 -13.82 -12.25 -10.12
N ALA A 460 -15.02 -11.72 -9.83
CA ALA A 460 -15.92 -12.33 -8.85
C ALA A 460 -16.33 -13.75 -9.26
N ARG A 461 -16.65 -13.98 -10.53
CA ARG A 461 -17.06 -15.29 -11.06
C ARG A 461 -15.99 -16.35 -10.83
N LEU A 462 -14.72 -16.04 -11.17
CA LEU A 462 -13.59 -16.94 -10.97
C LEU A 462 -13.43 -17.37 -9.50
N HIS A 463 -13.67 -16.46 -8.57
CA HIS A 463 -13.56 -16.74 -7.14
C HIS A 463 -14.77 -17.50 -6.58
N VAL A 464 -16.00 -17.20 -7.06
CA VAL A 464 -17.21 -17.95 -6.69
C VAL A 464 -17.08 -19.41 -7.09
N GLU A 465 -16.61 -19.68 -8.31
CA GLU A 465 -16.41 -21.05 -8.81
C GLU A 465 -15.37 -21.80 -7.99
N ALA A 466 -14.27 -21.14 -7.62
CA ALA A 466 -13.21 -21.74 -6.78
C ALA A 466 -13.70 -22.12 -5.37
N LEU A 467 -14.66 -21.38 -4.83
CA LEU A 467 -15.34 -21.72 -3.57
C LEU A 467 -16.46 -22.76 -3.73
N GLY A 468 -16.67 -23.32 -4.94
CA GLY A 468 -17.73 -24.29 -5.21
C GLY A 468 -19.12 -23.67 -5.32
N GLY A 469 -19.23 -22.35 -5.39
CA GLY A 469 -20.47 -21.62 -5.60
C GLY A 469 -21.02 -21.84 -7.02
N LYS A 470 -22.36 -21.78 -7.16
CA LYS A 470 -23.05 -21.89 -8.45
C LYS A 470 -23.94 -20.68 -8.65
N LEU A 471 -23.71 -19.94 -9.73
CA LEU A 471 -24.53 -18.80 -10.08
C LEU A 471 -25.82 -19.22 -10.79
N THR A 472 -26.93 -18.59 -10.42
CA THR A 472 -28.19 -18.71 -11.15
C THR A 472 -28.05 -17.98 -12.50
N LYS A 473 -28.54 -18.59 -13.57
CA LYS A 473 -28.59 -17.97 -14.90
C LYS A 473 -29.93 -17.31 -15.15
N LEU A 474 -29.88 -16.10 -15.71
CA LEU A 474 -31.11 -15.43 -16.15
C LEU A 474 -31.75 -16.17 -17.34
N THR A 475 -33.06 -16.31 -17.30
CA THR A 475 -33.83 -16.65 -18.50
C THR A 475 -33.92 -15.43 -19.43
N PRO A 476 -34.18 -15.61 -20.74
CA PRO A 476 -34.37 -14.48 -21.67
C PRO A 476 -35.43 -13.48 -21.17
N ARG A 477 -36.56 -13.97 -20.63
CA ARG A 477 -37.63 -13.13 -20.07
C ARG A 477 -37.19 -12.34 -18.86
N GLN A 478 -36.33 -12.90 -17.98
CA GLN A 478 -35.79 -12.20 -16.83
C GLN A 478 -34.79 -11.11 -17.25
N ALA A 479 -33.91 -11.42 -18.21
CA ALA A 479 -32.96 -10.48 -18.76
C ALA A 479 -33.66 -9.29 -19.44
N GLU A 480 -34.70 -9.56 -20.24
CA GLU A 480 -35.53 -8.54 -20.86
C GLU A 480 -36.25 -7.66 -19.80
N TYR A 481 -36.85 -8.28 -18.79
CA TYR A 481 -37.54 -7.55 -17.71
C TYR A 481 -36.59 -6.63 -16.92
N LEU A 482 -35.37 -7.08 -16.67
CA LEU A 482 -34.34 -6.32 -15.94
C LEU A 482 -33.61 -5.31 -16.84
N GLY A 483 -33.71 -5.44 -18.16
CA GLY A 483 -32.96 -4.61 -19.11
C GLY A 483 -31.44 -4.83 -19.07
N VAL A 484 -30.99 -6.08 -18.76
CA VAL A 484 -29.59 -6.45 -18.68
C VAL A 484 -29.27 -7.66 -19.58
N PRO A 485 -28.02 -7.82 -20.07
CA PRO A 485 -27.62 -9.02 -20.79
C PRO A 485 -27.71 -10.28 -19.90
N ILE A 486 -27.97 -11.45 -20.51
CA ILE A 486 -28.02 -12.73 -19.77
C ILE A 486 -26.70 -13.03 -19.05
N GLU A 487 -25.56 -12.66 -19.65
CA GLU A 487 -24.22 -12.93 -19.13
C GLU A 487 -23.59 -11.72 -18.40
N GLY A 488 -24.39 -10.68 -18.12
CA GLY A 488 -23.93 -9.45 -17.47
C GLY A 488 -23.33 -8.41 -18.46
N PRO A 489 -22.87 -7.29 -17.97
CA PRO A 489 -22.86 -6.90 -16.56
C PRO A 489 -24.29 -6.67 -16.01
N TYR A 490 -24.48 -7.09 -14.75
CA TYR A 490 -25.80 -7.05 -14.11
C TYR A 490 -26.11 -5.70 -13.44
N LYS A 491 -25.11 -4.85 -13.30
CA LYS A 491 -25.19 -3.52 -12.72
C LYS A 491 -24.52 -2.49 -13.63
N PRO A 492 -24.99 -1.22 -13.64
CA PRO A 492 -24.35 -0.15 -14.40
C PRO A 492 -22.95 0.16 -13.85
N GLU A 493 -22.09 0.79 -14.67
CA GLU A 493 -20.70 1.11 -14.34
C GLU A 493 -20.53 1.89 -13.03
N HIS A 494 -21.44 2.82 -12.73
CA HIS A 494 -21.38 3.65 -11.52
C HIS A 494 -21.84 2.94 -10.23
N TYR A 495 -22.40 1.73 -10.32
CA TYR A 495 -22.92 1.04 -9.13
C TYR A 495 -21.77 0.54 -8.26
N ARG A 496 -21.84 0.86 -6.97
CA ARG A 496 -20.92 0.40 -5.92
C ARG A 496 -21.73 -0.38 -4.87
N TYR A 497 -21.43 -1.63 -4.69
CA TYR A 497 -22.12 -2.56 -3.78
C TYR A 497 -22.07 -2.14 -2.32
#